data_605837404a09d992aef3836710bc61f6
#
_entry.id   605837404a09d992aef3836710bc61f6
#
_cell.length_a   1.000
_cell.length_b   1.000
_cell.length_c   1.000
_cell.angle_alpha   90.00
_cell.angle_beta   90.00
_cell.angle_gamma   90.00
#
_symmetry.space_group_name_H-M   'P 1'
#
loop_
_entity.id
_entity.type
_entity.pdbx_description
1 polymer ?
#
loop_
_entity_poly.entity_id
_entity_poly.type
_entity_poly.pdbx_seq_one_letter_code
_entity_poly.pdbx_strand_id
1 'polypeptide(L)'
;WPVDVGLHPAQKSIWADMPQEVDQIWAEAYMYWAMGEPLYLSKEIEAMAMEQQESHKELSGKEGIIQDFLEKPVLPNWGQMSLGQRRQFLNGNLQYDESVGLVQRDKVCAVEIWEECFGSEKRYMKRSDSTEINNILLGLKGWKRIKTPRRFGTYGNQKGFERLTT
;
A
#
# COMPACT_ATOMS: atom_id res chain seq x y z
N TRP A 1 -0.30 -9.52 17.28
CA TRP A 1 -0.94 -9.04 18.51
C TRP A 1 -0.34 -7.69 18.85
N PRO A 2 -1.02 -6.57 18.65
CA PRO A 2 -0.47 -5.27 19.03
C PRO A 2 -0.39 -5.20 20.55
N VAL A 3 0.81 -5.11 21.07
CA VAL A 3 1.05 -4.84 22.49
C VAL A 3 1.13 -3.32 22.62
N ASP A 4 0.12 -2.72 23.23
CA ASP A 4 0.10 -1.31 23.51
C ASP A 4 0.96 -1.01 24.73
N VAL A 5 2.25 -0.83 24.49
CA VAL A 5 3.27 -0.61 25.53
C VAL A 5 3.19 0.75 26.21
N GLY A 6 2.30 1.66 25.74
CA GLY A 6 2.15 3.01 26.31
C GLY A 6 1.09 3.12 27.41
N LEU A 7 0.12 2.20 27.47
CA LEU A 7 -1.02 2.28 28.41
C LEU A 7 -0.72 1.72 29.79
N HIS A 8 0.23 0.80 29.91
CA HIS A 8 0.63 0.24 31.19
C HIS A 8 2.14 0.27 31.32
N PRO A 9 2.71 0.96 32.33
CA PRO A 9 4.14 0.91 32.60
C PRO A 9 4.53 -0.55 32.84
N ALA A 10 5.52 -1.03 32.11
CA ALA A 10 6.04 -2.36 32.26
C ALA A 10 6.51 -2.57 33.71
N GLN A 11 5.84 -3.46 34.45
CA GLN A 11 6.25 -3.81 35.82
C GLN A 11 7.50 -4.70 35.82
N LYS A 12 7.87 -5.26 34.66
CA LYS A 12 8.99 -6.18 34.49
C LYS A 12 9.95 -5.69 33.41
N SER A 13 11.24 -5.90 33.62
CA SER A 13 12.29 -5.58 32.65
C SER A 13 12.57 -6.79 31.76
N ILE A 14 12.55 -6.60 30.45
CA ILE A 14 12.93 -7.64 29.47
C ILE A 14 14.35 -8.14 29.75
N TRP A 15 15.26 -7.26 30.18
CA TRP A 15 16.66 -7.61 30.41
C TRP A 15 16.93 -8.30 31.74
N ALA A 16 16.15 -7.99 32.77
CA ALA A 16 16.34 -8.54 34.12
C ALA A 16 15.44 -9.74 34.40
N ASP A 17 14.18 -9.71 33.97
CA ASP A 17 13.17 -10.67 34.39
C ASP A 17 12.95 -11.77 33.34
N MET A 18 13.07 -11.47 32.03
CA MET A 18 12.88 -12.44 30.94
C MET A 18 13.78 -13.69 31.08
N PRO A 19 15.10 -13.59 31.41
CA PRO A 19 15.94 -14.76 31.54
C PRO A 19 15.48 -15.75 32.62
N GLN A 20 14.75 -15.27 33.62
CA GLN A 20 14.23 -16.12 34.71
C GLN A 20 12.88 -16.77 34.38
N GLU A 21 12.14 -16.19 33.43
CA GLU A 21 10.80 -16.63 33.05
C GLU A 21 10.76 -17.43 31.74
N VAL A 22 11.83 -17.38 30.94
CA VAL A 22 11.86 -18.01 29.61
C VAL A 22 11.58 -19.50 29.65
N ASP A 23 12.12 -20.20 30.63
CA ASP A 23 11.92 -21.66 30.76
C ASP A 23 10.45 -21.97 31.09
N GLN A 24 9.81 -21.14 31.93
CA GLN A 24 8.40 -21.30 32.27
C GLN A 24 7.51 -21.02 31.05
N ILE A 25 7.82 -20.01 30.28
CA ILE A 25 7.08 -19.65 29.04
C ILE A 25 7.16 -20.82 28.04
N TRP A 26 8.36 -21.41 27.88
CA TRP A 26 8.52 -22.56 27.00
C TRP A 26 7.84 -23.81 27.51
N ALA A 27 7.87 -24.07 28.81
CA ALA A 27 7.17 -25.18 29.41
C ALA A 27 5.66 -25.08 29.24
N GLU A 28 5.10 -23.88 29.40
CA GLU A 28 3.67 -23.61 29.19
C GLU A 28 3.28 -23.77 27.72
N ALA A 29 4.06 -23.20 26.80
CA ALA A 29 3.86 -23.35 25.36
C ALA A 29 3.92 -24.81 24.90
N TYR A 30 4.85 -25.60 25.45
CA TYR A 30 4.95 -27.05 25.20
C TYR A 30 3.74 -27.80 25.70
N MET A 31 3.24 -27.46 26.89
CA MET A 31 2.03 -28.07 27.46
C MET A 31 0.81 -27.83 26.54
N TYR A 32 0.57 -26.61 26.07
CA TYR A 32 -0.52 -26.32 25.15
C TYR A 32 -0.38 -27.08 23.83
N TRP A 33 0.84 -27.11 23.27
CA TRP A 33 1.11 -27.92 22.08
C TRP A 33 0.83 -29.40 22.29
N ALA A 34 1.28 -30.00 23.43
CA ALA A 34 1.05 -31.38 23.75
C ALA A 34 -0.42 -31.72 23.99
N MET A 35 -1.23 -30.75 24.44
CA MET A 35 -2.68 -30.85 24.56
C MET A 35 -3.41 -30.74 23.21
N GLY A 36 -2.67 -30.51 22.12
CA GLY A 36 -3.24 -30.39 20.76
C GLY A 36 -3.86 -29.05 20.45
N GLU A 37 -3.48 -28.00 21.19
CA GLU A 37 -3.95 -26.65 20.85
C GLU A 37 -3.49 -26.24 19.44
N PRO A 38 -4.41 -25.75 18.59
CA PRO A 38 -4.06 -25.39 17.21
C PRO A 38 -3.13 -24.18 17.18
N LEU A 39 -2.10 -24.23 16.31
CA LEU A 39 -1.13 -23.14 16.11
C LEU A 39 -1.66 -22.00 15.22
N TYR A 40 -2.95 -21.99 14.93
CA TYR A 40 -3.62 -20.96 14.15
C TYR A 40 -4.86 -20.44 14.91
N LEU A 41 -5.18 -19.19 14.67
CA LEU A 41 -6.33 -18.53 15.29
C LEU A 41 -7.64 -19.10 14.72
N SER A 42 -8.70 -19.15 15.54
CA SER A 42 -10.03 -19.38 15.01
C SER A 42 -10.42 -18.24 14.07
N LYS A 43 -11.36 -18.50 13.14
CA LYS A 43 -11.81 -17.48 12.16
C LYS A 43 -12.35 -16.21 12.84
N GLU A 44 -13.00 -16.34 13.98
CA GLU A 44 -13.52 -15.22 14.76
C GLU A 44 -12.38 -14.38 15.34
N ILE A 45 -11.36 -15.02 15.93
CA ILE A 45 -10.19 -14.33 16.49
C ILE A 45 -9.33 -13.74 15.38
N GLU A 46 -9.21 -14.42 14.25
CA GLU A 46 -8.51 -13.90 13.06
C GLU A 46 -9.17 -12.62 12.54
N ALA A 47 -10.50 -12.59 12.45
CA ALA A 47 -11.25 -11.40 12.05
C ALA A 47 -11.04 -10.22 13.02
N MET A 48 -11.08 -10.48 14.33
CA MET A 48 -10.79 -9.46 15.36
C MET A 48 -9.33 -8.96 15.28
N ALA A 49 -8.38 -9.87 15.05
CA ALA A 49 -6.98 -9.50 14.88
C ALA A 49 -6.76 -8.64 13.63
N MET A 50 -7.43 -8.96 12.52
CA MET A 50 -7.38 -8.16 11.29
C MET A 50 -7.97 -6.76 11.51
N GLU A 51 -9.10 -6.65 12.22
CA GLU A 51 -9.69 -5.35 12.56
C GLU A 51 -8.74 -4.50 13.42
N GLN A 52 -8.11 -5.10 14.42
CA GLN A 52 -7.11 -4.43 15.24
C GLN A 52 -5.87 -4.02 14.45
N GLN A 53 -5.37 -4.87 13.57
CA GLN A 53 -4.25 -4.54 12.69
C GLN A 53 -4.59 -3.37 11.75
N GLU A 54 -5.80 -3.33 11.20
CA GLU A 54 -6.24 -2.23 10.32
C GLU A 54 -6.37 -0.91 11.10
N SER A 55 -6.87 -0.94 12.34
CA SER A 55 -7.00 0.25 13.19
C SER A 55 -5.64 0.83 13.62
N HIS A 56 -4.59 -0.01 13.71
CA HIS A 56 -3.23 0.40 14.06
C HIS A 56 -2.31 0.62 12.85
N LYS A 57 -2.86 0.46 11.64
CA LYS A 57 -2.12 0.73 10.42
C LYS A 57 -1.86 2.24 10.32
N GLU A 58 -0.62 2.65 10.51
CA GLU A 58 -0.23 4.02 10.22
C GLU A 58 -0.49 4.31 8.73
N LEU A 59 -1.44 5.20 8.47
CA LEU A 59 -1.68 5.71 7.13
C LEU A 59 -0.41 6.45 6.69
N SER A 60 0.29 5.91 5.71
CA SER A 60 1.39 6.64 5.08
C SER A 60 0.85 7.97 4.57
N GLY A 61 1.50 9.08 4.89
CA GLY A 61 1.13 10.39 4.36
C GLY A 61 1.07 10.43 2.83
N LYS A 62 1.67 9.44 2.16
CA LYS A 62 1.62 9.27 0.71
C LYS A 62 0.32 8.61 0.23
N GLU A 63 -0.41 7.89 1.09
CA GLU A 63 -1.63 7.17 0.68
C GLU A 63 -2.72 8.11 0.20
N GLY A 64 -3.02 9.17 0.98
CA GLY A 64 -3.99 10.19 0.58
C GLY A 64 -3.58 10.91 -0.71
N ILE A 65 -2.30 11.25 -0.87
CA ILE A 65 -1.77 11.91 -2.07
C ILE A 65 -1.94 11.01 -3.30
N ILE A 66 -1.63 9.72 -3.16
CA ILE A 66 -1.81 8.73 -4.24
C ILE A 66 -3.29 8.57 -4.57
N GLN A 67 -4.15 8.48 -3.57
CA GLN A 67 -5.59 8.35 -3.78
C GLN A 67 -6.14 9.56 -4.54
N ASP A 68 -5.83 10.77 -4.14
CA ASP A 68 -6.22 12.00 -4.83
C ASP A 68 -5.72 12.04 -6.28
N PHE A 69 -4.48 11.59 -6.49
CA PHE A 69 -3.92 11.48 -7.83
C PHE A 69 -4.68 10.48 -8.71
N LEU A 70 -5.08 9.34 -8.16
CA LEU A 70 -5.81 8.30 -8.89
C LEU A 70 -7.24 8.69 -9.23
N GLU A 71 -7.87 9.54 -8.41
CA GLU A 71 -9.22 10.05 -8.64
C GLU A 71 -9.28 11.21 -9.63
N LYS A 72 -8.15 11.87 -9.92
CA LYS A 72 -8.09 12.92 -10.94
C LYS A 72 -8.41 12.33 -12.32
N PRO A 73 -9.44 12.85 -13.00
CA PRO A 73 -9.74 12.43 -14.36
C PRO A 73 -8.63 12.88 -15.31
N VAL A 74 -8.45 12.15 -16.40
CA VAL A 74 -7.38 12.35 -17.38
C VAL A 74 -7.96 12.45 -18.79
N LEU A 75 -7.16 12.92 -19.75
CA LEU A 75 -7.55 12.95 -21.15
C LEU A 75 -7.61 11.51 -21.73
N PRO A 76 -8.51 11.22 -22.68
CA PRO A 76 -8.64 9.88 -23.29
C PRO A 76 -7.35 9.38 -23.94
N ASN A 77 -6.51 10.29 -24.44
CA ASN A 77 -5.21 9.98 -25.06
C ASN A 77 -4.04 9.94 -24.07
N TRP A 78 -4.31 9.83 -22.75
CA TRP A 78 -3.30 9.87 -21.68
C TRP A 78 -2.10 8.97 -21.96
N GLY A 79 -2.33 7.75 -22.44
CA GLY A 79 -1.29 6.78 -22.74
C GLY A 79 -0.31 7.20 -23.85
N GLN A 80 -0.69 8.17 -24.69
CA GLN A 80 0.10 8.68 -25.82
C GLN A 80 0.83 9.98 -25.49
N MET A 81 0.43 10.67 -24.40
CA MET A 81 1.02 11.93 -23.99
C MET A 81 2.43 11.74 -23.43
N SER A 82 3.32 12.70 -23.72
CA SER A 82 4.64 12.78 -23.09
C SER A 82 4.52 13.12 -21.58
N LEU A 83 5.54 12.78 -20.79
CA LEU A 83 5.57 13.12 -19.37
C LEU A 83 5.40 14.63 -19.12
N GLY A 84 6.02 15.48 -19.96
CA GLY A 84 5.88 16.93 -19.86
C GLY A 84 4.43 17.40 -20.03
N GLN A 85 3.73 16.87 -21.05
CA GLN A 85 2.32 17.19 -21.30
C GLN A 85 1.43 16.71 -20.13
N ARG A 86 1.67 15.53 -19.62
CA ARG A 86 0.92 14.99 -18.46
C ARG A 86 1.09 15.86 -17.22
N ARG A 87 2.33 16.28 -16.92
CA ARG A 87 2.62 17.20 -15.82
C ARG A 87 1.97 18.56 -16.00
N GLN A 88 1.99 19.12 -17.23
CA GLN A 88 1.30 20.37 -17.53
C GLN A 88 -0.21 20.24 -17.31
N PHE A 89 -0.82 19.13 -17.74
CA PHE A 89 -2.24 18.87 -17.52
C PHE A 89 -2.57 18.75 -16.02
N LEU A 90 -1.80 17.97 -15.28
CA LEU A 90 -2.00 17.76 -13.83
C LEU A 90 -1.87 19.07 -13.02
N ASN A 91 -1.05 19.98 -13.50
CA ASN A 91 -0.84 21.32 -12.92
C ASN A 91 -1.82 22.39 -13.45
N GLY A 92 -2.76 22.02 -14.34
CA GLY A 92 -3.72 22.96 -14.92
C GLY A 92 -3.15 23.92 -15.97
N ASN A 93 -1.94 23.65 -16.48
CA ASN A 93 -1.22 24.52 -17.41
C ASN A 93 -1.32 24.06 -18.89
N LEU A 94 -1.97 22.92 -19.14
CA LEU A 94 -2.17 22.42 -20.51
C LEU A 94 -3.50 22.93 -21.06
N GLN A 95 -3.45 23.66 -22.17
CA GLN A 95 -4.66 23.97 -22.95
C GLN A 95 -5.09 22.71 -23.72
N TYR A 96 -6.32 22.30 -23.57
CA TYR A 96 -6.93 21.18 -24.30
C TYR A 96 -8.36 21.55 -24.69
N ASP A 97 -8.90 20.87 -25.68
CA ASP A 97 -10.28 21.05 -26.12
C ASP A 97 -11.23 20.44 -25.08
N GLU A 98 -11.97 21.27 -24.35
CA GLU A 98 -12.91 20.86 -23.33
C GLU A 98 -14.04 19.96 -23.86
N SER A 99 -14.31 19.98 -25.16
CA SER A 99 -15.30 19.12 -25.81
C SER A 99 -14.90 17.63 -25.80
N VAL A 100 -13.61 17.33 -25.64
CA VAL A 100 -13.07 15.95 -25.65
C VAL A 100 -13.54 15.13 -24.44
N GLY A 101 -13.94 15.77 -23.36
CA GLY A 101 -14.33 15.11 -22.12
C GLY A 101 -13.16 14.38 -21.41
N LEU A 102 -13.25 14.31 -20.10
CA LEU A 102 -12.26 13.63 -19.27
C LEU A 102 -12.74 12.21 -18.93
N VAL A 103 -11.79 11.29 -18.78
CA VAL A 103 -12.05 9.90 -18.41
C VAL A 103 -11.38 9.54 -17.10
N GLN A 104 -11.95 8.61 -16.38
CA GLN A 104 -11.30 8.05 -15.18
C GLN A 104 -10.09 7.21 -15.57
N ARG A 105 -9.04 7.31 -14.77
CA ARG A 105 -7.83 6.51 -14.94
C ARG A 105 -8.15 5.02 -14.76
N ASP A 106 -7.86 4.21 -15.77
CA ASP A 106 -8.16 2.78 -15.82
C ASP A 106 -7.05 1.90 -15.26
N LYS A 107 -5.80 2.38 -15.33
CA LYS A 107 -4.61 1.66 -14.90
C LYS A 107 -3.52 2.59 -14.45
N VAL A 108 -2.62 2.08 -13.59
CA VAL A 108 -1.49 2.84 -13.05
C VAL A 108 -0.31 1.89 -12.73
N CYS A 109 0.91 2.41 -12.77
CA CYS A 109 2.09 1.71 -12.27
C CYS A 109 2.89 2.58 -11.29
N ALA A 110 3.75 1.94 -10.47
CA ALA A 110 4.51 2.65 -9.46
C ALA A 110 5.41 3.76 -10.02
N VAL A 111 6.00 3.56 -11.22
CA VAL A 111 6.85 4.56 -11.88
C VAL A 111 6.03 5.77 -12.31
N GLU A 112 4.80 5.56 -12.78
CA GLU A 112 3.88 6.65 -13.15
C GLU A 112 3.55 7.53 -11.93
N ILE A 113 3.22 6.92 -10.79
CA ILE A 113 3.00 7.66 -9.54
C ILE A 113 4.26 8.41 -9.12
N TRP A 114 5.43 7.77 -9.19
CA TRP A 114 6.69 8.39 -8.83
C TRP A 114 6.98 9.65 -9.64
N GLU A 115 6.78 9.61 -10.95
CA GLU A 115 7.10 10.72 -11.82
C GLU A 115 5.99 11.76 -11.97
N GLU A 116 4.72 11.34 -11.98
CA GLU A 116 3.59 12.24 -12.21
C GLU A 116 2.99 12.80 -10.93
N CYS A 117 2.87 11.98 -9.87
CA CYS A 117 2.29 12.37 -8.60
C CYS A 117 3.33 13.05 -7.69
N PHE A 118 4.50 12.44 -7.52
CA PHE A 118 5.55 12.98 -6.66
C PHE A 118 6.54 13.89 -7.37
N GLY A 119 6.44 14.04 -8.70
CA GLY A 119 7.30 14.93 -9.47
C GLY A 119 8.77 14.52 -9.55
N SER A 120 9.12 13.35 -9.04
CA SER A 120 10.50 12.84 -8.98
C SER A 120 10.89 12.16 -10.28
N GLU A 121 12.20 12.11 -10.59
CA GLU A 121 12.67 11.40 -11.79
C GLU A 121 12.86 9.91 -11.50
N LYS A 122 12.54 9.05 -12.46
CA LYS A 122 12.65 7.58 -12.36
C LYS A 122 14.03 7.11 -11.88
N ARG A 123 15.11 7.79 -12.27
CA ARG A 123 16.49 7.43 -11.89
C ARG A 123 16.75 7.48 -10.37
N TYR A 124 15.96 8.25 -9.63
CA TYR A 124 16.09 8.36 -8.18
C TYR A 124 15.17 7.40 -7.42
N MET A 125 14.31 6.67 -8.13
CA MET A 125 13.38 5.70 -7.53
C MET A 125 14.14 4.49 -7.00
N LYS A 126 14.12 4.29 -5.70
CA LYS A 126 14.68 3.11 -5.03
C LYS A 126 13.69 1.96 -5.03
N ARG A 127 14.19 0.75 -4.76
CA ARG A 127 13.32 -0.42 -4.60
C ARG A 127 12.32 -0.27 -3.45
N SER A 128 12.74 0.37 -2.35
CA SER A 128 11.86 0.71 -1.21
C SER A 128 10.66 1.55 -1.63
N ASP A 129 10.90 2.60 -2.44
CA ASP A 129 9.84 3.51 -2.91
C ASP A 129 8.83 2.77 -3.78
N SER A 130 9.32 1.93 -4.70
CA SER A 130 8.47 1.08 -5.52
C SER A 130 7.64 0.10 -4.68
N THR A 131 8.25 -0.49 -3.65
CA THR A 131 7.57 -1.41 -2.74
C THR A 131 6.49 -0.69 -1.94
N GLU A 132 6.79 0.48 -1.38
CA GLU A 132 5.84 1.30 -0.62
C GLU A 132 4.62 1.69 -1.49
N ILE A 133 4.86 2.23 -2.69
CA ILE A 133 3.78 2.59 -3.62
C ILE A 133 2.92 1.37 -3.97
N ASN A 134 3.55 0.23 -4.27
CA ASN A 134 2.80 -0.99 -4.58
C ASN A 134 1.98 -1.50 -3.39
N ASN A 135 2.48 -1.38 -2.15
CA ASN A 135 1.74 -1.75 -0.95
C ASN A 135 0.53 -0.85 -0.71
N ILE A 136 0.69 0.47 -0.92
CA ILE A 136 -0.42 1.42 -0.89
C ILE A 136 -1.49 1.01 -1.92
N LEU A 137 -1.10 0.79 -3.17
CA LEU A 137 -2.03 0.39 -4.23
C LEU A 137 -2.76 -0.94 -3.96
N LEU A 138 -2.10 -1.88 -3.28
CA LEU A 138 -2.71 -3.15 -2.85
C LEU A 138 -3.79 -2.94 -1.78
N GLY A 139 -3.63 -1.94 -0.91
CA GLY A 139 -4.59 -1.59 0.13
C GLY A 139 -5.79 -0.77 -0.36
N LEU A 140 -5.66 -0.09 -1.50
CA LEU A 140 -6.72 0.77 -2.01
C LEU A 140 -7.91 -0.02 -2.57
N LYS A 141 -9.10 0.29 -2.05
CA LYS A 141 -10.36 -0.25 -2.58
C LYS A 141 -10.56 0.22 -4.03
N GLY A 142 -11.07 -0.67 -4.88
CA GLY A 142 -11.33 -0.34 -6.30
C GLY A 142 -10.13 -0.54 -7.22
N TRP A 143 -8.98 -0.98 -6.71
CA TRP A 143 -7.79 -1.28 -7.51
C TRP A 143 -7.37 -2.74 -7.36
N LYS A 144 -6.92 -3.34 -8.46
CA LYS A 144 -6.49 -4.74 -8.50
C LYS A 144 -5.16 -4.87 -9.22
N ARG A 145 -4.27 -5.68 -8.70
CA ARG A 145 -2.97 -5.96 -9.31
C ARG A 145 -3.13 -6.71 -10.63
N ILE A 146 -2.47 -6.22 -11.68
CA ILE A 146 -2.40 -6.88 -12.98
C ILE A 146 -1.42 -8.05 -12.89
N LYS A 147 -1.88 -9.25 -13.30
CA LYS A 147 -1.06 -10.49 -13.21
C LYS A 147 0.15 -10.47 -14.15
N THR A 148 -0.01 -9.95 -15.37
CA THR A 148 1.04 -9.88 -16.39
C THR A 148 1.48 -8.46 -16.66
N PRO A 149 2.77 -8.17 -16.92
CA PRO A 149 3.21 -6.84 -17.29
C PRO A 149 2.44 -6.31 -18.50
N ARG A 150 2.04 -5.03 -18.44
CA ARG A 150 1.37 -4.31 -19.55
C ARG A 150 2.12 -3.03 -19.87
N ARG A 151 1.83 -2.48 -21.04
CA ARG A 151 2.41 -1.20 -21.47
C ARG A 151 1.70 -0.02 -20.78
N PHE A 152 2.49 0.85 -20.15
CA PHE A 152 2.07 2.09 -19.48
C PHE A 152 2.66 3.29 -20.20
N GLY A 153 2.11 3.60 -21.38
CA GLY A 153 2.54 4.75 -22.17
C GLY A 153 4.06 4.83 -22.35
N THR A 154 4.66 5.95 -21.94
CA THR A 154 6.10 6.22 -22.01
C THR A 154 6.94 5.39 -21.02
N TYR A 155 6.32 4.74 -20.03
CA TYR A 155 7.01 3.94 -19.01
C TYR A 155 7.32 2.51 -19.45
N GLY A 156 6.86 2.12 -20.65
CA GLY A 156 7.07 0.78 -21.20
C GLY A 156 6.27 -0.30 -20.48
N ASN A 157 6.77 -1.55 -20.53
CA ASN A 157 6.12 -2.68 -19.87
C ASN A 157 6.41 -2.67 -18.37
N GLN A 158 5.36 -2.54 -17.56
CA GLN A 158 5.42 -2.50 -16.11
C GLN A 158 4.41 -3.48 -15.49
N LYS A 159 4.71 -3.95 -14.29
CA LYS A 159 3.70 -4.49 -13.37
C LYS A 159 2.92 -3.30 -12.81
N GLY A 160 1.61 -3.38 -12.82
CA GLY A 160 0.77 -2.27 -12.36
C GLY A 160 -0.55 -2.75 -11.80
N PHE A 161 -1.47 -1.83 -11.69
CA PHE A 161 -2.81 -2.03 -11.17
C PHE A 161 -3.83 -1.51 -12.18
N GLU A 162 -5.00 -2.13 -12.19
CA GLU A 162 -6.18 -1.72 -12.96
C GLU A 162 -7.34 -1.40 -12.04
N ARG A 163 -8.14 -0.40 -12.43
CA ARG A 163 -9.36 -0.04 -11.70
C ARG A 163 -10.40 -1.13 -11.89
N LEU A 164 -11.06 -1.54 -10.81
CA LEU A 164 -12.21 -2.44 -10.88
C LEU A 164 -13.39 -1.65 -11.44
N THR A 165 -13.88 -2.07 -12.60
CA THR A 165 -15.14 -1.56 -13.15
C THR A 165 -16.27 -2.18 -12.36
N THR A 166 -17.08 -1.33 -11.73
CA THR A 166 -18.32 -1.73 -11.07
C THR A 166 -19.36 -2.04 -12.11
#